data_bba3b8e5e5d9db5d8883d68ff4bd1f0d
#
_entry.id   bba3b8e5e5d9db5d8883d68ff4bd1f0d
#
_cell.length_a   1.000
_cell.length_b   1.000
_cell.length_c   1.000
_cell.angle_alpha   90.00
_cell.angle_beta   90.00
_cell.angle_gamma   90.00
#
_symmetry.space_group_name_H-M   'P 1'
#
loop_
_entity.id
_entity.type
_entity.pdbx_description
1 polymer ?
#
loop_
_entity_poly.entity_id
_entity_poly.type
_entity_poly.pdbx_seq_one_letter_code
_entity_poly.pdbx_strand_id
1 'polypeptide(L)'
;MGPVQQSVPKASIVIPSKNGGALLGVALQRIFGQSTPWPFEVIVVDSGSAAASLEILRGFPVRLHAVEPTAFNHGLTRDLGASLARGEHLVFLNQDVVPCDDRWLLTLLEPLEQGEEYAAVQGAIREFPDRPRFYWDSGGARFYFTRESERWIHGHGGIGFSTVNAAIRRAIWEACPFGDAVFMEDKKWQHAAAARGFRIAYQSDAAAFHTHNYDMPALVRRCQQEGFGWRLLGETYSCTDMLRDTLSPAKYGDLWRGLRAGHVRTVAEVLFPFIRPWLVFRGNRLCRRYPA
;
A
#
# COMPACT_ATOMS: atom_id res chain seq x y z
N MET A 1 -32.53 31.03 -3.71
CA MET A 1 -31.44 30.28 -3.13
C MET A 1 -30.28 30.27 -4.12
N GLY A 2 -29.21 31.01 -3.82
CA GLY A 2 -28.01 30.99 -4.66
C GLY A 2 -27.35 29.63 -4.64
N PRO A 3 -26.53 29.26 -5.64
CA PRO A 3 -25.82 27.99 -5.65
C PRO A 3 -24.94 27.92 -4.39
N VAL A 4 -25.13 26.86 -3.58
CA VAL A 4 -24.23 26.57 -2.48
C VAL A 4 -22.86 26.34 -3.11
N GLN A 5 -21.96 27.28 -2.93
CA GLN A 5 -20.59 27.20 -3.36
C GLN A 5 -19.97 26.01 -2.61
N GLN A 6 -19.90 24.85 -3.24
CA GLN A 6 -19.24 23.69 -2.65
C GLN A 6 -17.79 24.11 -2.42
N SER A 7 -17.41 24.21 -1.14
CA SER A 7 -16.04 24.52 -0.76
C SER A 7 -15.10 23.47 -1.38
N VAL A 8 -13.99 23.92 -1.96
CA VAL A 8 -12.98 23.03 -2.54
C VAL A 8 -12.45 22.13 -1.42
N PRO A 9 -12.47 20.80 -1.60
CA PRO A 9 -11.96 19.90 -0.57
C PRO A 9 -10.45 20.10 -0.37
N LYS A 10 -10.00 20.04 0.88
CA LYS A 10 -8.57 20.08 1.20
C LYS A 10 -7.88 18.79 0.79
N ALA A 11 -8.55 17.65 0.98
CA ALA A 11 -8.05 16.34 0.67
C ALA A 11 -9.03 15.56 -0.23
N SER A 12 -8.47 14.72 -1.10
CA SER A 12 -9.21 13.71 -1.86
C SER A 12 -8.64 12.34 -1.54
N ILE A 13 -9.47 11.46 -1.00
CA ILE A 13 -9.09 10.08 -0.67
C ILE A 13 -9.41 9.20 -1.87
N VAL A 14 -8.41 8.56 -2.43
CA VAL A 14 -8.49 7.68 -3.61
C VAL A 14 -8.37 6.22 -3.18
N ILE A 15 -9.39 5.43 -3.50
CA ILE A 15 -9.48 4.02 -3.11
C ILE A 15 -9.74 3.17 -4.37
N PRO A 16 -8.76 2.45 -4.90
CA PRO A 16 -9.00 1.37 -5.86
C PRO A 16 -9.79 0.24 -5.19
N SER A 17 -10.83 -0.24 -5.86
CA SER A 17 -11.72 -1.26 -5.29
C SER A 17 -12.04 -2.38 -6.28
N LYS A 18 -12.10 -3.61 -5.72
CA LYS A 18 -12.70 -4.77 -6.34
C LYS A 18 -13.19 -5.74 -5.27
N ASN A 19 -14.50 -5.90 -5.17
CA ASN A 19 -15.12 -6.79 -4.19
C ASN A 19 -14.70 -6.51 -2.74
N GLY A 20 -14.59 -5.22 -2.35
CA GLY A 20 -14.13 -4.82 -1.01
C GLY A 20 -15.03 -5.28 0.14
N GLY A 21 -16.31 -5.55 -0.14
CA GLY A 21 -17.25 -6.16 0.80
C GLY A 21 -17.42 -5.37 2.11
N ALA A 22 -17.76 -6.08 3.18
CA ALA A 22 -18.07 -5.47 4.48
C ALA A 22 -16.88 -4.66 5.06
N LEU A 23 -15.64 -5.08 4.79
CA LEU A 23 -14.47 -4.37 5.31
C LEU A 23 -14.32 -2.97 4.70
N LEU A 24 -14.61 -2.82 3.40
CA LEU A 24 -14.66 -1.51 2.75
C LEU A 24 -15.76 -0.63 3.37
N GLY A 25 -16.92 -1.22 3.72
CA GLY A 25 -17.98 -0.50 4.44
C GLY A 25 -17.49 0.05 5.80
N VAL A 26 -16.78 -0.76 6.57
CA VAL A 26 -16.15 -0.32 7.84
C VAL A 26 -15.11 0.76 7.60
N ALA A 27 -14.28 0.62 6.57
CA ALA A 27 -13.29 1.63 6.20
C ALA A 27 -13.96 2.98 5.88
N LEU A 28 -14.99 2.97 5.02
CA LEU A 28 -15.75 4.17 4.65
C LEU A 28 -16.45 4.82 5.84
N GLN A 29 -17.04 4.02 6.74
CA GLN A 29 -17.62 4.55 7.98
C GLN A 29 -16.59 5.30 8.82
N ARG A 30 -15.37 4.75 8.98
CA ARG A 30 -14.27 5.40 9.70
C ARG A 30 -13.75 6.63 8.97
N ILE A 31 -13.67 6.59 7.64
CA ILE A 31 -13.25 7.73 6.81
C ILE A 31 -14.24 8.88 6.93
N PHE A 32 -15.53 8.64 6.76
CA PHE A 32 -16.54 9.70 6.89
C PHE A 32 -16.78 10.17 8.33
N GLY A 33 -16.30 9.42 9.31
CA GLY A 33 -16.25 9.83 10.72
C GLY A 33 -15.03 10.66 11.11
N GLN A 34 -14.18 11.08 10.17
CA GLN A 34 -13.00 11.88 10.49
C GLN A 34 -13.34 13.30 10.90
N SER A 35 -12.71 13.77 11.99
CA SER A 35 -12.82 15.13 12.53
C SER A 35 -11.79 16.03 11.86
N THR A 36 -12.21 16.80 10.86
CA THR A 36 -11.34 17.75 10.15
C THR A 36 -11.98 19.15 10.12
N PRO A 37 -11.18 20.24 10.21
CA PRO A 37 -11.69 21.60 10.12
C PRO A 37 -12.02 22.04 8.67
N TRP A 38 -11.79 21.18 7.72
CA TRP A 38 -11.95 21.40 6.28
C TRP A 38 -12.66 20.21 5.63
N PRO A 39 -13.32 20.43 4.48
CA PRO A 39 -13.98 19.37 3.73
C PRO A 39 -12.97 18.47 3.02
N PHE A 40 -13.35 17.21 2.87
CA PHE A 40 -12.65 16.23 2.02
C PHE A 40 -13.65 15.49 1.14
N GLU A 41 -13.15 14.79 0.14
CA GLU A 41 -13.94 13.91 -0.73
C GLU A 41 -13.32 12.51 -0.79
N VAL A 42 -14.16 11.53 -1.14
CA VAL A 42 -13.72 10.15 -1.35
C VAL A 42 -14.06 9.73 -2.77
N ILE A 43 -13.05 9.24 -3.50
CA ILE A 43 -13.16 8.73 -4.86
C ILE A 43 -12.85 7.25 -4.83
N VAL A 44 -13.80 6.44 -5.25
CA VAL A 44 -13.61 4.99 -5.38
C VAL A 44 -13.53 4.66 -6.87
N VAL A 45 -12.42 4.03 -7.27
CA VAL A 45 -12.24 3.51 -8.62
C VAL A 45 -12.48 2.01 -8.60
N ASP A 46 -13.65 1.60 -9.05
CA ASP A 46 -14.09 0.21 -9.03
C ASP A 46 -13.72 -0.54 -10.31
N SER A 47 -13.09 -1.68 -10.18
CA SER A 47 -12.63 -2.52 -11.29
C SER A 47 -13.48 -3.79 -11.48
N GLY A 48 -14.81 -3.64 -11.43
CA GLY A 48 -15.76 -4.70 -11.70
C GLY A 48 -16.13 -5.52 -10.47
N SER A 49 -16.59 -4.84 -9.43
CA SER A 49 -17.15 -5.48 -8.24
C SER A 49 -18.53 -6.08 -8.50
N ALA A 50 -18.85 -7.16 -7.76
CA ALA A 50 -20.18 -7.74 -7.71
C ALA A 50 -21.20 -6.76 -7.08
N ALA A 51 -22.48 -6.94 -7.42
CA ALA A 51 -23.58 -6.07 -6.99
C ALA A 51 -23.61 -5.81 -5.48
N ALA A 52 -23.36 -6.84 -4.66
CA ALA A 52 -23.34 -6.72 -3.20
C ALA A 52 -22.27 -5.73 -2.69
N SER A 53 -21.09 -5.67 -3.32
CA SER A 53 -20.05 -4.69 -2.97
C SER A 53 -20.42 -3.29 -3.44
N LEU A 54 -21.03 -3.15 -4.61
CA LEU A 54 -21.51 -1.87 -5.14
C LEU A 54 -22.62 -1.27 -4.28
N GLU A 55 -23.49 -2.12 -3.72
CA GLU A 55 -24.55 -1.67 -2.81
C GLU A 55 -24.00 -1.04 -1.54
N ILE A 56 -22.92 -1.60 -1.00
CA ILE A 56 -22.22 -0.99 0.15
C ILE A 56 -21.71 0.41 -0.21
N LEU A 57 -21.10 0.58 -1.39
CA LEU A 57 -20.59 1.88 -1.84
C LEU A 57 -21.69 2.93 -2.00
N ARG A 58 -22.89 2.54 -2.45
CA ARG A 58 -24.06 3.44 -2.59
C ARG A 58 -24.56 3.99 -1.26
N GLY A 59 -24.27 3.32 -0.16
CA GLY A 59 -24.58 3.78 1.20
C GLY A 59 -23.73 4.95 1.70
N PHE A 60 -22.73 5.38 0.92
CA PHE A 60 -21.81 6.45 1.32
C PHE A 60 -21.72 7.55 0.23
N PRO A 61 -21.41 8.80 0.59
CA PRO A 61 -21.28 9.90 -0.37
C PRO A 61 -19.94 9.84 -1.12
N VAL A 62 -19.62 8.69 -1.71
CA VAL A 62 -18.42 8.50 -2.53
C VAL A 62 -18.67 8.90 -3.98
N ARG A 63 -17.64 9.41 -4.64
CA ARG A 63 -17.61 9.54 -6.09
C ARG A 63 -17.12 8.23 -6.69
N LEU A 64 -18.06 7.41 -7.14
CA LEU A 64 -17.78 6.11 -7.74
C LEU A 64 -17.44 6.25 -9.23
N HIS A 65 -16.32 5.71 -9.64
CA HIS A 65 -15.90 5.61 -11.04
C HIS A 65 -15.59 4.14 -11.37
N ALA A 66 -16.23 3.62 -12.40
CA ALA A 66 -16.02 2.24 -12.83
C ALA A 66 -14.98 2.16 -13.97
N VAL A 67 -14.12 1.15 -13.89
CA VAL A 67 -13.20 0.78 -14.96
C VAL A 67 -13.40 -0.70 -15.31
N GLU A 68 -13.11 -1.05 -16.56
CA GLU A 68 -13.16 -2.45 -16.97
C GLU A 68 -12.14 -3.29 -16.18
N PRO A 69 -12.51 -4.51 -15.72
CA PRO A 69 -11.61 -5.37 -14.96
C PRO A 69 -10.27 -5.66 -15.65
N THR A 70 -10.27 -5.72 -16.97
CA THR A 70 -9.09 -5.94 -17.82
C THR A 70 -8.20 -4.71 -17.95
N ALA A 71 -8.73 -3.53 -17.67
CA ALA A 71 -7.98 -2.28 -17.67
C ALA A 71 -7.36 -1.94 -16.30
N PHE A 72 -7.57 -2.80 -15.29
CA PHE A 72 -7.00 -2.56 -13.97
C PHE A 72 -5.47 -2.61 -13.99
N ASN A 73 -4.88 -1.54 -13.49
CA ASN A 73 -3.45 -1.39 -13.30
C ASN A 73 -3.23 -0.57 -12.03
N HIS A 74 -2.37 -1.02 -11.15
CA HIS A 74 -2.20 -0.38 -9.83
C HIS A 74 -1.82 1.10 -9.92
N GLY A 75 -0.92 1.47 -10.84
CA GLY A 75 -0.52 2.85 -11.05
C GLY A 75 -1.59 3.66 -11.78
N LEU A 76 -2.02 3.20 -12.97
CA LEU A 76 -2.99 3.93 -13.79
C LEU A 76 -4.35 4.10 -13.09
N THR A 77 -4.79 3.11 -12.30
CA THR A 77 -6.04 3.21 -11.54
C THR A 77 -5.96 4.28 -10.45
N ARG A 78 -4.81 4.40 -9.76
CA ARG A 78 -4.58 5.47 -8.79
C ARG A 78 -4.45 6.83 -9.47
N ASP A 79 -3.77 6.91 -10.60
CA ASP A 79 -3.65 8.13 -11.40
C ASP A 79 -5.02 8.60 -11.91
N LEU A 80 -5.87 7.67 -12.34
CA LEU A 80 -7.24 8.01 -12.72
C LEU A 80 -8.02 8.60 -11.53
N GLY A 81 -7.98 7.96 -10.36
CA GLY A 81 -8.60 8.49 -9.16
C GLY A 81 -8.05 9.86 -8.76
N ALA A 82 -6.74 10.06 -8.85
CA ALA A 82 -6.07 11.32 -8.59
C ALA A 82 -6.46 12.42 -9.60
N SER A 83 -6.61 12.08 -10.88
CA SER A 83 -7.05 13.02 -11.91
C SER A 83 -8.50 13.53 -11.72
N LEU A 84 -9.35 12.68 -11.14
CA LEU A 84 -10.73 13.00 -10.78
C LEU A 84 -10.83 13.84 -9.50
N ALA A 85 -9.78 13.83 -8.68
CA ALA A 85 -9.72 14.50 -7.39
C ALA A 85 -9.70 16.02 -7.53
N ARG A 86 -10.18 16.74 -6.49
CA ARG A 86 -10.22 18.21 -6.44
C ARG A 86 -9.40 18.79 -5.27
N GLY A 87 -9.04 17.94 -4.31
CA GLY A 87 -8.29 18.33 -3.11
C GLY A 87 -6.84 18.72 -3.42
N GLU A 88 -6.26 19.53 -2.56
CA GLU A 88 -4.84 19.92 -2.59
C GLU A 88 -3.92 18.75 -2.27
N HIS A 89 -4.38 17.84 -1.40
CA HIS A 89 -3.68 16.61 -1.03
C HIS A 89 -4.42 15.39 -1.55
N LEU A 90 -3.67 14.48 -2.15
CA LEU A 90 -4.15 13.19 -2.61
C LEU A 90 -3.80 12.14 -1.57
N VAL A 91 -4.80 11.54 -0.96
CA VAL A 91 -4.64 10.46 0.03
C VAL A 91 -4.94 9.14 -0.64
N PHE A 92 -4.01 8.20 -0.59
CA PHE A 92 -4.17 6.88 -1.16
C PHE A 92 -4.38 5.86 -0.04
N LEU A 93 -5.43 5.07 -0.19
CA LEU A 93 -5.76 3.94 0.68
C LEU A 93 -6.08 2.70 -0.16
N ASN A 94 -5.78 1.53 0.37
CA ASN A 94 -6.37 0.30 -0.13
C ASN A 94 -7.78 0.09 0.44
N GLN A 95 -8.62 -0.68 -0.25
CA GLN A 95 -10.02 -0.94 0.13
C GLN A 95 -10.21 -1.66 1.49
N ASP A 96 -9.16 -2.27 2.01
CA ASP A 96 -9.10 -3.07 3.24
C ASP A 96 -8.32 -2.38 4.37
N VAL A 97 -8.08 -1.08 4.23
CA VAL A 97 -7.40 -0.23 5.21
C VAL A 97 -8.42 0.58 6.00
N VAL A 98 -8.35 0.47 7.32
CA VAL A 98 -9.30 1.13 8.23
C VAL A 98 -8.56 2.13 9.14
N PRO A 99 -8.86 3.43 9.09
CA PRO A 99 -8.29 4.41 10.03
C PRO A 99 -8.47 3.99 11.49
N CYS A 100 -7.42 4.13 12.30
CA CYS A 100 -7.47 3.72 13.72
C CYS A 100 -8.34 4.62 14.57
N ASP A 101 -8.40 5.92 14.25
CA ASP A 101 -9.14 6.94 15.01
C ASP A 101 -9.77 8.01 14.10
N ASP A 102 -10.45 8.97 14.70
CA ASP A 102 -11.17 10.05 14.01
C ASP A 102 -10.29 11.27 13.66
N ARG A 103 -9.02 11.25 14.03
CA ARG A 103 -8.03 12.30 13.70
C ARG A 103 -7.01 11.85 12.66
N TRP A 104 -7.10 10.61 12.21
CA TRP A 104 -6.16 10.02 11.28
C TRP A 104 -5.87 10.90 10.05
N LEU A 105 -6.92 11.45 9.41
CA LEU A 105 -6.75 12.26 8.19
C LEU A 105 -6.05 13.59 8.48
N LEU A 106 -6.41 14.23 9.58
CA LEU A 106 -5.78 15.47 10.02
C LEU A 106 -4.30 15.24 10.33
N THR A 107 -4.00 14.20 11.11
CA THR A 107 -2.64 13.83 11.49
C THR A 107 -1.79 13.40 10.30
N LEU A 108 -2.37 12.67 9.34
CA LEU A 108 -1.66 12.25 8.13
C LEU A 108 -1.18 13.45 7.29
N LEU A 109 -1.98 14.51 7.21
CA LEU A 109 -1.64 15.69 6.40
C LEU A 109 -0.77 16.71 7.13
N GLU A 110 -0.65 16.63 8.45
CA GLU A 110 0.10 17.59 9.26
C GLU A 110 1.52 17.87 8.74
N PRO A 111 2.37 16.89 8.36
CA PRO A 111 3.69 17.17 7.83
C PRO A 111 3.67 17.93 6.49
N LEU A 112 2.61 17.77 5.70
CA LEU A 112 2.44 18.53 4.45
C LEU A 112 1.96 19.96 4.70
N GLU A 113 1.26 20.23 5.80
CA GLU A 113 0.77 21.56 6.16
C GLU A 113 1.83 22.43 6.84
N GLN A 114 2.81 21.81 7.51
CA GLN A 114 3.85 22.53 8.26
C GLN A 114 4.95 23.15 7.38
N GLY A 115 5.01 22.82 6.10
CA GLY A 115 5.98 23.38 5.17
C GLY A 115 6.13 22.56 3.88
N GLU A 116 6.90 23.11 2.93
CA GLU A 116 7.12 22.48 1.62
C GLU A 116 8.22 21.42 1.60
N GLU A 117 8.81 21.13 2.76
CA GLU A 117 9.93 20.19 2.89
C GLU A 117 9.58 18.79 2.40
N TYR A 118 8.33 18.33 2.61
CA TYR A 118 7.89 17.01 2.26
C TYR A 118 6.93 17.02 1.05
N ALA A 119 7.20 16.16 0.11
CA ALA A 119 6.36 15.90 -1.06
C ALA A 119 5.20 14.94 -0.76
N ALA A 120 5.44 14.03 0.17
CA ALA A 120 4.52 12.98 0.56
C ALA A 120 4.69 12.60 2.04
N VAL A 121 3.69 11.89 2.55
CA VAL A 121 3.68 11.32 3.92
C VAL A 121 3.29 9.85 3.83
N GLN A 122 4.01 9.01 4.57
CA GLN A 122 3.65 7.63 4.86
C GLN A 122 3.07 7.56 6.27
N GLY A 123 1.81 7.15 6.42
CA GLY A 123 1.21 6.85 7.70
C GLY A 123 1.57 5.45 8.21
N ALA A 124 1.42 5.23 9.51
CA ALA A 124 1.69 3.93 10.10
C ALA A 124 0.65 2.88 9.72
N ILE A 125 1.09 1.64 9.60
CA ILE A 125 0.24 0.47 9.46
C ILE A 125 0.24 -0.30 10.77
N ARG A 126 -0.95 -0.57 11.30
CA ARG A 126 -1.16 -1.40 12.49
C ARG A 126 -1.97 -2.63 12.14
N GLU A 127 -1.79 -3.66 12.94
CA GLU A 127 -2.55 -4.89 12.79
C GLU A 127 -3.92 -4.76 13.42
N PHE A 128 -4.93 -5.41 12.80
CA PHE A 128 -6.22 -5.55 13.44
C PHE A 128 -6.07 -6.37 14.73
N PRO A 129 -6.55 -5.88 15.87
CA PRO A 129 -6.37 -6.56 17.16
C PRO A 129 -7.13 -7.89 17.26
N ASP A 130 -8.20 -8.04 16.47
CA ASP A 130 -9.15 -9.15 16.50
C ASP A 130 -8.98 -10.14 15.33
N ARG A 131 -7.98 -9.95 14.47
CA ARG A 131 -7.76 -10.78 13.28
C ARG A 131 -6.42 -11.51 13.32
N PRO A 132 -6.38 -12.76 12.84
CA PRO A 132 -5.11 -13.45 12.66
C PRO A 132 -4.29 -12.73 11.59
N ARG A 133 -3.01 -12.58 11.87
CA ARG A 133 -2.02 -12.01 10.95
C ARG A 133 -1.02 -13.05 10.52
N PHE A 134 -0.42 -12.82 9.38
CA PHE A 134 0.73 -13.57 8.95
C PHE A 134 1.96 -13.15 9.76
N TYR A 135 2.57 -14.08 10.50
CA TYR A 135 3.66 -13.78 11.42
C TYR A 135 4.79 -12.95 10.81
N TRP A 136 5.13 -13.22 9.56
CA TRP A 136 6.25 -12.59 8.87
C TRP A 136 5.95 -11.16 8.34
N ASP A 137 4.71 -10.73 8.31
CA ASP A 137 4.33 -9.35 7.99
C ASP A 137 4.51 -8.42 9.21
N SER A 138 4.67 -8.97 10.40
CA SER A 138 4.90 -8.18 11.59
C SER A 138 6.35 -7.73 11.67
N GLY A 139 6.61 -6.47 11.33
CA GLY A 139 7.70 -5.59 11.74
C GLY A 139 9.15 -6.08 11.89
N GLY A 140 9.39 -7.38 11.94
CA GLY A 140 10.71 -7.95 12.18
C GLY A 140 11.38 -8.58 10.96
N ALA A 141 10.62 -8.94 9.95
CA ALA A 141 11.17 -9.51 8.73
C ALA A 141 11.48 -8.39 7.74
N ARG A 142 12.75 -8.07 7.60
CA ARG A 142 13.21 -7.17 6.54
C ARG A 142 12.95 -7.82 5.19
N PHE A 143 12.02 -7.27 4.42
CA PHE A 143 11.63 -7.77 3.09
C PHE A 143 12.56 -7.33 1.96
N TYR A 144 13.70 -6.73 2.27
CA TYR A 144 14.69 -6.38 1.26
C TYR A 144 15.44 -7.64 0.84
N PHE A 145 15.53 -7.91 -0.43
CA PHE A 145 16.24 -9.07 -0.94
C PHE A 145 17.44 -8.73 -1.80
N THR A 146 17.70 -7.44 -2.06
CA THR A 146 18.98 -7.00 -2.58
C THR A 146 19.63 -6.00 -1.62
N ARG A 147 20.97 -5.98 -1.56
CA ARG A 147 21.71 -5.02 -0.75
C ARG A 147 21.52 -3.59 -1.26
N GLU A 148 21.33 -3.44 -2.56
CA GLU A 148 21.05 -2.17 -3.21
C GLU A 148 19.71 -1.62 -2.74
N SER A 149 18.65 -2.41 -2.79
CA SER A 149 17.32 -2.04 -2.30
C SER A 149 17.33 -1.72 -0.81
N GLU A 150 18.04 -2.52 -0.01
CA GLU A 150 18.20 -2.26 1.42
C GLU A 150 18.90 -0.92 1.68
N ARG A 151 20.03 -0.65 1.02
CA ARG A 151 20.77 0.60 1.16
C ARG A 151 19.94 1.79 0.70
N TRP A 152 19.21 1.62 -0.41
CA TRP A 152 18.36 2.69 -0.93
C TRP A 152 17.26 3.07 0.06
N ILE A 153 16.55 2.10 0.63
CA ILE A 153 15.50 2.35 1.63
C ILE A 153 16.09 2.96 2.90
N HIS A 154 17.25 2.49 3.37
CA HIS A 154 17.94 3.11 4.50
C HIS A 154 18.38 4.55 4.20
N GLY A 155 18.85 4.83 3.00
CA GLY A 155 19.21 6.18 2.55
C GLY A 155 18.01 7.15 2.48
N HIS A 156 16.77 6.61 2.45
CA HIS A 156 15.52 7.36 2.44
C HIS A 156 14.80 7.30 3.81
N GLY A 157 15.53 7.28 4.90
CA GLY A 157 14.98 7.30 6.26
C GLY A 157 14.37 5.98 6.71
N GLY A 158 14.68 4.87 6.05
CA GLY A 158 14.10 3.56 6.35
C GLY A 158 12.65 3.42 5.91
N ILE A 159 12.11 4.39 5.19
CA ILE A 159 10.71 4.41 4.75
C ILE A 159 10.59 3.66 3.42
N GLY A 160 9.87 2.55 3.46
CA GLY A 160 9.38 1.90 2.25
C GLY A 160 8.00 2.46 1.89
N PHE A 161 7.95 3.56 1.13
CA PHE A 161 6.68 4.23 0.79
C PHE A 161 5.64 3.25 0.23
N SER A 162 4.42 3.36 0.70
CA SER A 162 3.31 2.48 0.30
C SER A 162 2.00 3.23 0.21
N THR A 163 1.29 3.07 -0.91
CA THR A 163 -0.05 3.62 -1.16
C THR A 163 -1.15 2.97 -0.30
N VAL A 164 -0.78 2.07 0.60
CA VAL A 164 -1.70 1.46 1.59
C VAL A 164 -2.24 2.52 2.55
N ASN A 165 -1.38 3.47 3.02
CA ASN A 165 -1.76 4.57 3.90
C ASN A 165 -0.79 5.74 3.67
N ALA A 166 -1.05 6.56 2.67
CA ALA A 166 -0.14 7.63 2.29
C ALA A 166 -0.86 8.86 1.74
N ALA A 167 -0.20 10.01 1.81
CA ALA A 167 -0.64 11.25 1.17
C ALA A 167 0.47 11.83 0.29
N ILE A 168 0.10 12.43 -0.83
CA ILE A 168 1.00 13.12 -1.76
C ILE A 168 0.40 14.51 -2.05
N ARG A 169 1.22 15.56 -2.13
CA ARG A 169 0.78 16.85 -2.66
C ARG A 169 0.33 16.70 -4.10
N ARG A 170 -0.81 17.27 -4.46
CA ARG A 170 -1.32 17.22 -5.84
C ARG A 170 -0.27 17.69 -6.85
N ALA A 171 0.35 18.85 -6.62
CA ALA A 171 1.35 19.41 -7.52
C ALA A 171 2.55 18.47 -7.74
N ILE A 172 2.92 17.68 -6.72
CA ILE A 172 3.99 16.68 -6.83
C ILE A 172 3.52 15.46 -7.65
N TRP A 173 2.29 14.98 -7.41
CA TRP A 173 1.72 13.91 -8.22
C TRP A 173 1.57 14.33 -9.69
N GLU A 174 1.11 15.54 -9.98
CA GLU A 174 1.00 16.08 -11.33
C GLU A 174 2.35 16.11 -12.04
N ALA A 175 3.42 16.47 -11.33
CA ALA A 175 4.80 16.45 -11.85
C ALA A 175 5.40 15.03 -11.93
N CYS A 176 4.89 14.10 -11.13
CA CYS A 176 5.41 12.74 -11.01
C CYS A 176 4.27 11.75 -10.72
N PRO A 177 3.43 11.39 -11.72
CA PRO A 177 2.38 10.38 -11.55
C PRO A 177 2.96 8.97 -11.37
N PHE A 178 2.14 8.03 -10.91
CA PHE A 178 2.55 6.61 -10.78
C PHE A 178 2.86 5.98 -12.14
N GLY A 179 2.07 6.34 -13.16
CA GLY A 179 2.18 5.84 -14.52
C GLY A 179 1.82 4.36 -14.64
N ASP A 180 2.16 3.77 -15.78
CA ASP A 180 1.92 2.36 -16.03
C ASP A 180 2.78 1.50 -15.07
N ALA A 181 2.11 0.91 -14.09
CA ALA A 181 2.71 0.04 -13.10
C ALA A 181 1.69 -1.01 -12.64
N VAL A 182 1.81 -2.21 -13.20
CA VAL A 182 0.95 -3.36 -12.88
C VAL A 182 1.11 -3.78 -11.42
N PHE A 183 2.29 -3.56 -10.84
CA PHE A 183 2.64 -3.90 -9.47
C PHE A 183 3.77 -2.99 -8.96
N MET A 184 3.85 -2.75 -7.64
CA MET A 184 4.85 -1.88 -7.00
C MET A 184 4.88 -0.44 -7.53
N GLU A 185 3.73 0.11 -7.88
CA GLU A 185 3.60 1.50 -8.30
C GLU A 185 4.13 2.48 -7.25
N ASP A 186 3.95 2.14 -5.99
CA ASP A 186 4.44 2.90 -4.84
C ASP A 186 5.97 2.96 -4.79
N LYS A 187 6.65 1.84 -4.99
CA LYS A 187 8.12 1.78 -5.03
C LYS A 187 8.66 2.48 -6.27
N LYS A 188 8.03 2.27 -7.43
CA LYS A 188 8.36 2.98 -8.67
C LYS A 188 8.25 4.49 -8.48
N TRP A 189 7.15 4.95 -7.88
CA TRP A 189 6.93 6.36 -7.57
C TRP A 189 8.00 6.88 -6.61
N GLN A 190 8.30 6.16 -5.54
CA GLN A 190 9.31 6.55 -4.55
C GLN A 190 10.70 6.71 -5.19
N HIS A 191 11.11 5.80 -6.09
CA HIS A 191 12.35 5.93 -6.85
C HIS A 191 12.37 7.20 -7.72
N ALA A 192 11.28 7.45 -8.45
CA ALA A 192 11.15 8.62 -9.31
C ALA A 192 11.11 9.94 -8.51
N ALA A 193 10.48 9.94 -7.35
CA ALA A 193 10.41 11.08 -6.43
C ALA A 193 11.78 11.38 -5.82
N ALA A 194 12.49 10.36 -5.36
CA ALA A 194 13.84 10.49 -4.80
C ALA A 194 14.85 11.03 -5.83
N ALA A 195 14.77 10.56 -7.09
CA ALA A 195 15.60 11.07 -8.18
C ALA A 195 15.38 12.56 -8.47
N ARG A 196 14.23 13.11 -8.06
CA ARG A 196 13.90 14.55 -8.15
C ARG A 196 14.20 15.33 -6.87
N GLY A 197 14.80 14.68 -5.87
CA GLY A 197 15.13 15.28 -4.57
C GLY A 197 13.92 15.42 -3.63
N PHE A 198 12.77 14.83 -3.93
CA PHE A 198 11.60 14.88 -3.07
C PHE A 198 11.78 14.04 -1.81
N ARG A 199 11.34 14.58 -0.67
CA ARG A 199 11.39 13.92 0.63
C ARG A 199 10.02 13.40 1.02
N ILE A 200 10.02 12.30 1.77
CA ILE A 200 8.82 11.66 2.31
C ILE A 200 8.91 11.72 3.84
N ALA A 201 7.85 12.19 4.49
CA ALA A 201 7.73 12.11 5.94
C ALA A 201 7.14 10.76 6.37
N TYR A 202 7.46 10.32 7.58
CA TYR A 202 6.75 9.23 8.25
C TYR A 202 5.99 9.77 9.45
N GLN A 203 4.65 9.51 9.47
CA GLN A 203 3.79 9.95 10.56
C GLN A 203 3.23 8.75 11.32
N SER A 204 3.86 8.44 12.46
CA SER A 204 3.54 7.27 13.30
C SER A 204 2.14 7.32 13.90
N ASP A 205 1.61 8.52 14.13
CA ASP A 205 0.33 8.73 14.79
C ASP A 205 -0.84 8.70 13.80
N ALA A 206 -0.57 8.86 12.49
CA ALA A 206 -1.55 8.63 11.43
C ALA A 206 -1.67 7.14 11.10
N ALA A 207 -2.13 6.36 12.07
CA ALA A 207 -2.18 4.91 11.96
C ALA A 207 -3.47 4.40 11.31
N ALA A 208 -3.35 3.37 10.48
CA ALA A 208 -4.48 2.65 9.93
C ALA A 208 -4.28 1.13 10.08
N PHE A 209 -5.37 0.43 10.33
CA PHE A 209 -5.36 -1.03 10.42
C PHE A 209 -5.31 -1.65 9.03
N HIS A 210 -4.37 -2.56 8.83
CA HIS A 210 -4.26 -3.38 7.64
C HIS A 210 -3.53 -4.67 7.99
N THR A 211 -4.10 -5.80 7.66
CA THR A 211 -3.55 -7.11 8.03
C THR A 211 -3.71 -8.08 6.87
N HIS A 212 -2.64 -8.74 6.53
CA HIS A 212 -2.68 -9.88 5.61
C HIS A 212 -2.64 -11.19 6.38
N ASN A 213 -3.34 -12.16 5.85
CA ASN A 213 -3.21 -13.56 6.22
C ASN A 213 -3.17 -14.38 4.94
N TYR A 214 -2.19 -15.27 4.81
CA TYR A 214 -1.97 -16.03 3.59
C TYR A 214 -2.16 -17.52 3.83
N ASP A 215 -3.03 -18.15 3.05
CA ASP A 215 -2.95 -19.57 2.78
C ASP A 215 -1.76 -19.88 1.85
N MET A 216 -1.44 -21.15 1.67
CA MET A 216 -0.29 -21.55 0.83
C MET A 216 -0.40 -21.05 -0.62
N PRO A 217 -1.54 -21.17 -1.33
CA PRO A 217 -1.68 -20.64 -2.68
C PRO A 217 -1.50 -19.12 -2.76
N ALA A 218 -2.06 -18.36 -1.82
CA ALA A 218 -1.91 -16.91 -1.75
C ALA A 218 -0.45 -16.51 -1.46
N LEU A 219 0.22 -17.21 -0.53
CA LEU A 219 1.62 -17.00 -0.20
C LEU A 219 2.54 -17.22 -1.41
N VAL A 220 2.32 -18.30 -2.15
CA VAL A 220 3.09 -18.60 -3.37
C VAL A 220 2.94 -17.48 -4.40
N ARG A 221 1.70 -17.05 -4.67
CA ARG A 221 1.43 -15.94 -5.58
C ARG A 221 2.11 -14.66 -5.11
N ARG A 222 1.94 -14.31 -3.82
CA ARG A 222 2.52 -13.10 -3.22
C ARG A 222 4.04 -13.03 -3.36
N CYS A 223 4.74 -14.13 -3.04
CA CYS A 223 6.20 -14.17 -3.15
C CYS A 223 6.69 -14.08 -4.60
N GLN A 224 5.97 -14.71 -5.53
CA GLN A 224 6.31 -14.60 -6.97
C GLN A 224 6.06 -13.20 -7.51
N GLN A 225 4.94 -12.56 -7.13
CA GLN A 225 4.63 -11.18 -7.50
C GLN A 225 5.67 -10.20 -6.93
N GLU A 226 6.15 -10.43 -5.71
CA GLU A 226 7.21 -9.63 -5.11
C GLU A 226 8.49 -9.69 -5.95
N GLY A 227 8.95 -10.89 -6.30
CA GLY A 227 10.12 -11.06 -7.16
C GLY A 227 9.96 -10.42 -8.54
N PHE A 228 8.78 -10.55 -9.13
CA PHE A 228 8.40 -9.90 -10.38
C PHE A 228 8.43 -8.38 -10.27
N GLY A 229 7.83 -7.81 -9.21
CA GLY A 229 7.78 -6.37 -8.98
C GLY A 229 9.17 -5.75 -8.86
N TRP A 230 10.06 -6.38 -8.09
CA TRP A 230 11.45 -5.92 -7.99
C TRP A 230 12.18 -5.97 -9.34
N ARG A 231 11.89 -6.97 -10.16
CA ARG A 231 12.45 -7.03 -11.51
C ARG A 231 11.97 -5.88 -12.40
N LEU A 232 10.70 -5.48 -12.26
CA LEU A 232 10.17 -4.30 -12.97
C LEU A 232 10.87 -3.00 -12.57
N LEU A 233 11.35 -2.92 -11.33
CA LEU A 233 12.16 -1.80 -10.82
C LEU A 233 13.64 -1.86 -11.23
N GLY A 234 14.05 -2.85 -12.04
CA GLY A 234 15.44 -3.04 -12.45
C GLY A 234 16.27 -3.91 -11.51
N GLU A 235 15.72 -4.30 -10.36
CA GLU A 235 16.43 -5.09 -9.36
C GLU A 235 16.53 -6.57 -9.75
N THR A 236 17.72 -7.13 -9.62
CA THR A 236 17.99 -8.54 -9.92
C THR A 236 18.18 -9.33 -8.63
N TYR A 237 17.40 -10.39 -8.48
CA TYR A 237 17.58 -11.37 -7.40
C TYR A 237 18.27 -12.60 -7.94
N SER A 238 19.56 -12.75 -7.65
CA SER A 238 20.43 -13.79 -8.20
C SER A 238 20.26 -15.13 -7.46
N CYS A 239 20.79 -16.19 -8.04
CA CYS A 239 20.87 -17.49 -7.35
C CYS A 239 21.69 -17.41 -6.06
N THR A 240 22.76 -16.60 -6.05
CA THR A 240 23.57 -16.36 -4.85
C THR A 240 22.77 -15.65 -3.77
N ASP A 241 21.93 -14.65 -4.13
CA ASP A 241 21.05 -13.97 -3.18
C ASP A 241 20.02 -14.94 -2.60
N MET A 242 19.42 -15.77 -3.44
CA MET A 242 18.49 -16.81 -3.01
C MET A 242 19.13 -17.77 -2.01
N LEU A 243 20.35 -18.26 -2.29
CA LEU A 243 21.07 -19.17 -1.38
C LEU A 243 21.42 -18.48 -0.07
N ARG A 244 21.95 -17.25 -0.11
CA ARG A 244 22.26 -16.45 1.09
C ARG A 244 21.00 -16.27 1.95
N ASP A 245 19.88 -15.91 1.33
CA ASP A 245 18.64 -15.68 2.06
C ASP A 245 18.03 -16.99 2.59
N THR A 246 18.19 -18.09 1.87
CA THR A 246 17.79 -19.43 2.35
C THR A 246 18.61 -19.87 3.54
N LEU A 247 19.90 -19.58 3.56
CA LEU A 247 20.84 -19.98 4.62
C LEU A 247 20.96 -18.96 5.76
N SER A 248 20.15 -17.90 5.78
CA SER A 248 20.23 -16.83 6.77
C SER A 248 19.88 -17.31 8.19
N PRO A 249 20.83 -17.34 9.15
CA PRO A 249 20.56 -17.78 10.52
C PRO A 249 19.53 -16.91 11.23
N ALA A 250 19.46 -15.62 10.89
CA ALA A 250 18.52 -14.68 11.51
C ALA A 250 17.05 -15.09 11.27
N LYS A 251 16.71 -15.55 10.05
CA LYS A 251 15.36 -16.02 9.73
C LYS A 251 14.96 -17.27 10.54
N TYR A 252 15.90 -18.18 10.75
CA TYR A 252 15.64 -19.37 11.57
C TYR A 252 15.54 -19.03 13.05
N GLY A 253 16.32 -18.05 13.51
CA GLY A 253 16.17 -17.50 14.86
C GLY A 253 14.79 -16.84 15.06
N ASP A 254 14.29 -16.10 14.06
CA ASP A 254 12.96 -15.51 14.09
C ASP A 254 11.86 -16.58 14.09
N LEU A 255 11.99 -17.59 13.23
CA LEU A 255 11.07 -18.74 13.23
C LEU A 255 11.00 -19.42 14.61
N TRP A 256 12.16 -19.70 15.19
CA TRP A 256 12.24 -20.32 16.50
C TRP A 256 11.60 -19.47 17.60
N ARG A 257 11.85 -18.15 17.61
CA ARG A 257 11.21 -17.23 18.55
C ARG A 257 9.70 -17.20 18.37
N GLY A 258 9.22 -17.12 17.11
CA GLY A 258 7.81 -17.15 16.80
C GLY A 258 7.09 -18.42 17.21
N LEU A 259 7.74 -19.59 17.01
CA LEU A 259 7.20 -20.87 17.46
C LEU A 259 7.10 -20.95 18.99
N ARG A 260 8.16 -20.55 19.70
CA ARG A 260 8.17 -20.56 21.17
C ARG A 260 7.14 -19.59 21.78
N ALA A 261 6.89 -18.48 21.13
CA ALA A 261 5.91 -17.48 21.56
C ALA A 261 4.47 -17.82 21.12
N GLY A 262 4.25 -18.91 20.37
CA GLY A 262 2.94 -19.27 19.83
C GLY A 262 2.40 -18.28 18.77
N HIS A 263 3.27 -17.50 18.16
CA HIS A 263 2.91 -16.53 17.12
C HIS A 263 2.88 -17.15 15.72
N VAL A 264 3.71 -18.17 15.45
CA VAL A 264 3.68 -18.98 14.23
C VAL A 264 2.59 -20.02 14.38
N ARG A 265 1.53 -19.97 13.59
CA ARG A 265 0.30 -20.74 13.78
C ARG A 265 -0.10 -21.59 12.58
N THR A 266 0.44 -21.30 11.40
CA THR A 266 0.05 -21.95 10.15
C THR A 266 1.23 -22.64 9.47
N VAL A 267 0.92 -23.62 8.62
CA VAL A 267 1.93 -24.30 7.80
C VAL A 267 2.62 -23.30 6.86
N ALA A 268 1.88 -22.32 6.33
CA ALA A 268 2.42 -21.26 5.48
C ALA A 268 3.50 -20.45 6.22
N GLU A 269 3.27 -20.10 7.48
CA GLU A 269 4.23 -19.37 8.31
C GLU A 269 5.49 -20.20 8.63
N VAL A 270 5.33 -21.49 8.92
CA VAL A 270 6.48 -22.39 9.14
C VAL A 270 7.34 -22.52 7.89
N LEU A 271 6.72 -22.67 6.72
CA LEU A 271 7.42 -22.89 5.46
C LEU A 271 7.99 -21.63 4.83
N PHE A 272 7.47 -20.46 5.19
CA PHE A 272 7.83 -19.16 4.58
C PHE A 272 9.34 -18.92 4.45
N PRO A 273 10.18 -19.04 5.51
CA PRO A 273 11.62 -18.75 5.41
C PRO A 273 12.36 -19.68 4.44
N PHE A 274 11.82 -20.88 4.19
CA PHE A 274 12.41 -21.84 3.28
C PHE A 274 11.99 -21.63 1.83
N ILE A 275 10.70 -21.36 1.60
CA ILE A 275 10.13 -21.30 0.23
C ILE A 275 10.21 -19.91 -0.38
N ARG A 276 10.13 -18.83 0.45
CA ARG A 276 10.11 -17.45 -0.07
C ARG A 276 11.32 -17.12 -0.94
N PRO A 277 12.57 -17.38 -0.57
CA PRO A 277 13.73 -17.04 -1.40
C PRO A 277 13.64 -17.64 -2.80
N TRP A 278 13.23 -18.91 -2.88
CA TRP A 278 13.07 -19.61 -4.16
C TRP A 278 11.91 -19.05 -4.99
N LEU A 279 10.77 -18.73 -4.35
CA LEU A 279 9.60 -18.17 -5.03
C LEU A 279 9.88 -16.77 -5.57
N VAL A 280 10.56 -15.94 -4.78
CA VAL A 280 11.03 -14.60 -5.20
C VAL A 280 12.00 -14.71 -6.37
N PHE A 281 12.98 -15.63 -6.30
CA PHE A 281 13.91 -15.89 -7.38
C PHE A 281 13.18 -16.32 -8.66
N ARG A 282 12.22 -17.23 -8.55
CA ARG A 282 11.38 -17.66 -9.66
C ARG A 282 10.59 -16.49 -10.26
N GLY A 283 9.94 -15.69 -9.42
CA GLY A 283 9.19 -14.51 -9.86
C GLY A 283 10.08 -13.49 -10.57
N ASN A 284 11.25 -13.20 -10.03
CA ASN A 284 12.21 -12.27 -10.62
C ASN A 284 12.72 -12.72 -11.99
N ARG A 285 12.88 -14.04 -12.22
CA ARG A 285 13.29 -14.61 -13.50
C ARG A 285 12.16 -14.75 -14.52
N LEU A 286 10.92 -14.93 -14.07
CA LEU A 286 9.75 -15.12 -14.94
C LEU A 286 9.18 -13.83 -15.52
N CYS A 287 9.78 -12.68 -15.23
CA CYS A 287 9.33 -11.36 -15.68
C CYS A 287 9.07 -11.23 -17.20
N ARG A 288 9.62 -12.13 -18.04
CA ARG A 288 9.35 -12.16 -19.49
C ARG A 288 8.05 -12.88 -19.88
N ARG A 289 7.31 -13.49 -18.94
CA ARG A 289 6.18 -14.39 -19.21
C ARG A 289 4.85 -13.98 -18.62
N TYR A 290 4.80 -12.91 -17.80
CA TYR A 290 3.52 -12.39 -17.36
C TYR A 290 3.02 -11.37 -18.41
N PRO A 291 1.86 -11.62 -19.02
CA PRO A 291 1.23 -10.60 -19.84
C PRO A 291 0.87 -9.43 -18.95
N ALA A 292 1.01 -8.22 -19.52
CA ALA A 292 0.57 -6.98 -18.92
C ALA A 292 -0.95 -7.02 -18.63
#